data_454eeb75590443e6de4ea5ede5388223
#
_entry.id   454eeb75590443e6de4ea5ede5388223
#
_cell.length_a   1.000
_cell.length_b   1.000
_cell.length_c   1.000
_cell.angle_alpha   90.00
_cell.angle_beta   90.00
_cell.angle_gamma   90.00
#
_symmetry.space_group_name_H-M   'P 1'
#
loop_
_entity.id
_entity.type
_entity.pdbx_description
1 polymer ?
#
loop_
_entity_poly.entity_id
_entity_poly.type
_entity_poly.pdbx_seq_one_letter_code
_entity_poly.pdbx_strand_id
1 'polypeptide(L)'
;MKKITIAANWKMYLNETNSISFVQKLNDYKELLADKDIILFPAHTCIRSVKDTLTLDNVRVGMQDCNVFTEPFAMTGGVSLKSIDIDYCIVGHSETRYKTIVKMVDDNGLMGVKINNVLAFGGIKGIFCVGETEKEMLKGLTRDVIERQLRVLGGETREYADKNLTIAYEPVWSIGTGRVPTNNEIAQVLSFIRERLNNLCPGANIKLFYGGSVNENNIEKLLEIDLIDGFLIGGASAKFDSFIQIIKKIN
;
A
#
# COMPACT_ATOMS: atom_id res chain seq x y z
N MET A 1 -4.70 -22.28 -4.83
CA MET A 1 -4.15 -21.46 -3.73
C MET A 1 -4.58 -20.02 -3.93
N LYS A 2 -4.70 -19.24 -2.84
CA LYS A 2 -5.04 -17.82 -2.90
C LYS A 2 -3.88 -17.03 -3.53
N LYS A 3 -4.15 -16.21 -4.54
CA LYS A 3 -3.13 -15.37 -5.16
C LYS A 3 -2.77 -14.21 -4.24
N ILE A 4 -1.51 -14.13 -3.81
CA ILE A 4 -0.98 -13.07 -2.94
C ILE A 4 -0.43 -11.92 -3.78
N THR A 5 -0.83 -10.69 -3.46
CA THR A 5 -0.33 -9.48 -4.12
C THR A 5 0.87 -8.91 -3.36
N ILE A 6 1.94 -8.53 -4.05
CA ILE A 6 3.11 -7.85 -3.49
C ILE A 6 3.14 -6.41 -3.94
N ALA A 7 2.93 -5.48 -3.02
CA ALA A 7 3.03 -4.04 -3.24
C ALA A 7 4.38 -3.55 -2.70
N ALA A 8 5.32 -3.28 -3.61
CA ALA A 8 6.69 -2.88 -3.31
C ALA A 8 6.81 -1.35 -3.20
N ASN A 9 6.69 -0.82 -1.99
CA ASN A 9 6.86 0.61 -1.73
C ASN A 9 8.34 0.95 -1.56
N TRP A 10 8.96 1.45 -2.63
CA TRP A 10 10.39 1.81 -2.62
C TRP A 10 10.71 3.09 -1.86
N LYS A 11 9.68 3.85 -1.44
CA LYS A 11 9.85 5.11 -0.71
C LYS A 11 10.86 6.02 -1.42
N MET A 12 11.88 6.54 -0.70
CA MET A 12 12.98 7.35 -1.23
C MET A 12 14.30 6.58 -1.38
N TYR A 13 14.25 5.22 -1.32
CA TYR A 13 15.48 4.42 -1.32
C TYR A 13 16.17 4.34 -2.69
N LEU A 14 15.42 4.40 -3.78
CA LEU A 14 15.94 4.26 -5.13
C LEU A 14 15.81 5.59 -5.90
N ASN A 15 16.93 6.09 -6.40
CA ASN A 15 16.95 7.16 -7.40
C ASN A 15 16.63 6.59 -8.79
N GLU A 16 16.58 7.43 -9.82
CA GLU A 16 16.22 7.01 -11.18
C GLU A 16 17.15 5.92 -11.73
N THR A 17 18.45 6.10 -11.64
CA THR A 17 19.46 5.12 -12.12
C THR A 17 19.29 3.76 -11.44
N ASN A 18 19.10 3.76 -10.12
CA ASN A 18 18.93 2.52 -9.34
C ASN A 18 17.58 1.88 -9.60
N SER A 19 16.53 2.66 -9.84
CA SER A 19 15.20 2.17 -10.21
C SER A 19 15.23 1.46 -11.57
N ILE A 20 15.88 2.07 -12.58
CA ILE A 20 16.08 1.47 -13.90
C ILE A 20 16.86 0.16 -13.76
N SER A 21 18.00 0.18 -13.07
CA SER A 21 18.83 -1.02 -12.87
C SER A 21 18.07 -2.14 -12.15
N PHE A 22 17.23 -1.79 -11.16
CA PHE A 22 16.37 -2.76 -10.46
C PHE A 22 15.38 -3.42 -11.43
N VAL A 23 14.70 -2.63 -12.26
CA VAL A 23 13.70 -3.13 -13.21
C VAL A 23 14.33 -3.95 -14.33
N GLN A 24 15.50 -3.54 -14.84
CA GLN A 24 16.26 -4.32 -15.82
C GLN A 24 16.54 -5.74 -15.29
N LYS A 25 17.08 -5.84 -14.06
CA LYS A 25 17.29 -7.14 -13.41
C LYS A 25 15.97 -7.90 -13.19
N LEU A 26 14.88 -7.20 -12.85
CA LEU A 26 13.58 -7.83 -12.62
C LEU A 26 13.03 -8.48 -13.90
N ASN A 27 13.24 -7.88 -15.05
CA ASN A 27 12.83 -8.42 -16.35
C ASN A 27 13.46 -9.79 -16.64
N ASP A 28 14.66 -10.08 -16.11
CA ASP A 28 15.34 -11.37 -16.28
C ASP A 28 14.66 -12.50 -15.47
N TYR A 29 13.77 -12.17 -14.54
CA TYR A 29 13.03 -13.13 -13.70
C TYR A 29 11.63 -13.42 -14.22
N LYS A 30 11.38 -13.28 -15.52
CA LYS A 30 10.07 -13.43 -16.16
C LYS A 30 9.35 -14.72 -15.77
N GLU A 31 10.04 -15.85 -15.76
CA GLU A 31 9.46 -17.15 -15.42
C GLU A 31 9.00 -17.23 -13.96
N LEU A 32 9.83 -16.74 -13.03
CA LEU A 32 9.49 -16.67 -11.60
C LEU A 32 8.27 -15.77 -11.32
N LEU A 33 8.11 -14.73 -12.13
CA LEU A 33 7.10 -13.70 -11.94
C LEU A 33 5.81 -13.94 -12.69
N ALA A 34 5.76 -14.92 -13.62
CA ALA A 34 4.65 -15.09 -14.56
C ALA A 34 3.26 -15.24 -13.90
N ASP A 35 3.20 -15.87 -12.73
CA ASP A 35 1.96 -16.10 -11.97
C ASP A 35 1.78 -15.14 -10.78
N LYS A 36 2.73 -14.23 -10.54
CA LYS A 36 2.72 -13.31 -9.39
C LYS A 36 1.94 -12.03 -9.69
N ASP A 37 1.37 -11.43 -8.65
CA ASP A 37 0.68 -10.12 -8.70
C ASP A 37 1.57 -9.09 -7.99
N ILE A 38 2.29 -8.27 -8.77
CA ILE A 38 3.31 -7.36 -8.27
C ILE A 38 2.96 -5.94 -8.66
N ILE A 39 3.09 -5.02 -7.71
CA ILE A 39 2.92 -3.59 -7.89
C ILE A 39 4.17 -2.88 -7.39
N LEU A 40 4.82 -2.12 -8.26
CA LEU A 40 5.98 -1.30 -7.91
C LEU A 40 5.54 0.14 -7.62
N PHE A 41 5.98 0.69 -6.50
CA PHE A 41 5.75 2.09 -6.13
C PHE A 41 7.11 2.82 -6.04
N PRO A 42 7.67 3.27 -7.18
CA PRO A 42 8.87 4.08 -7.20
C PRO A 42 8.61 5.50 -6.70
N ALA A 43 9.66 6.28 -6.46
CA ALA A 43 9.52 7.73 -6.28
C ALA A 43 8.80 8.36 -7.48
N HIS A 44 8.00 9.40 -7.27
CA HIS A 44 7.20 10.03 -8.34
C HIS A 44 8.03 10.38 -9.59
N THR A 45 9.25 10.89 -9.38
CA THR A 45 10.20 11.26 -10.44
C THR A 45 10.69 10.07 -11.27
N CYS A 46 10.56 8.84 -10.76
CA CYS A 46 11.07 7.63 -11.40
C CYS A 46 9.97 6.80 -12.09
N ILE A 47 8.68 7.16 -11.93
CA ILE A 47 7.55 6.36 -12.43
C ILE A 47 7.67 6.14 -13.95
N ARG A 48 7.93 7.20 -14.70
CA ARG A 48 8.05 7.11 -16.16
C ARG A 48 9.18 6.20 -16.59
N SER A 49 10.38 6.40 -16.05
CA SER A 49 11.56 5.59 -16.37
C SER A 49 11.37 4.11 -15.99
N VAL A 50 10.70 3.83 -14.87
CA VAL A 50 10.34 2.47 -14.45
C VAL A 50 9.38 1.84 -15.45
N LYS A 51 8.30 2.52 -15.85
CA LYS A 51 7.34 2.02 -16.84
C LYS A 51 7.98 1.76 -18.20
N ASP A 52 8.82 2.67 -18.68
CA ASP A 52 9.49 2.55 -19.99
C ASP A 52 10.53 1.39 -20.00
N THR A 53 11.06 1.03 -18.83
CA THR A 53 12.05 -0.06 -18.69
C THR A 53 11.38 -1.42 -18.47
N LEU A 54 10.17 -1.46 -17.91
CA LEU A 54 9.47 -2.67 -17.53
C LEU A 54 8.93 -3.41 -18.77
N THR A 55 9.28 -4.70 -18.91
CA THR A 55 8.82 -5.56 -20.02
C THR A 55 7.85 -6.67 -19.58
N LEU A 56 7.44 -6.66 -18.30
CA LEU A 56 6.58 -7.67 -17.68
C LEU A 56 5.14 -7.17 -17.62
N ASP A 57 4.25 -7.72 -18.41
CA ASP A 57 2.84 -7.27 -18.51
C ASP A 57 2.01 -7.46 -17.24
N ASN A 58 2.44 -8.38 -16.37
CA ASN A 58 1.77 -8.70 -15.11
C ASN A 58 2.28 -7.87 -13.91
N VAL A 59 3.31 -7.05 -14.09
CA VAL A 59 3.81 -6.13 -13.07
C VAL A 59 3.19 -4.75 -13.31
N ARG A 60 2.59 -4.19 -12.27
CA ARG A 60 1.92 -2.88 -12.29
C ARG A 60 2.80 -1.81 -11.66
N VAL A 61 2.53 -0.56 -12.01
CA VAL A 61 3.25 0.58 -11.43
C VAL A 61 2.26 1.55 -10.81
N GLY A 62 2.56 2.02 -9.60
CA GLY A 62 1.74 2.97 -8.86
C GLY A 62 2.53 4.13 -8.30
N MET A 63 1.81 5.10 -7.73
CA MET A 63 2.41 6.24 -7.03
C MET A 63 2.27 6.11 -5.51
N GLN A 64 3.23 6.66 -4.78
CA GLN A 64 3.34 6.52 -3.32
C GLN A 64 2.36 7.42 -2.54
N ASP A 65 1.85 8.46 -3.13
CA ASP A 65 0.82 9.39 -2.62
C ASP A 65 0.33 10.25 -3.77
N CYS A 66 -0.82 10.93 -3.61
CA CYS A 66 -1.35 11.90 -4.57
C CYS A 66 -1.75 13.20 -3.88
N ASN A 67 -1.98 14.23 -4.69
CA ASN A 67 -2.59 15.46 -4.20
C ASN A 67 -4.10 15.27 -3.97
N VAL A 68 -4.70 16.17 -3.19
CA VAL A 68 -6.17 16.24 -3.01
C VAL A 68 -6.87 16.73 -4.27
N PHE A 69 -6.17 17.43 -5.15
CA PHE A 69 -6.70 17.91 -6.42
C PHE A 69 -6.36 16.91 -7.53
N THR A 70 -7.38 16.40 -8.21
CA THR A 70 -7.23 15.48 -9.35
C THR A 70 -6.83 16.21 -10.62
N GLU A 71 -7.38 17.43 -10.80
CA GLU A 71 -7.07 18.28 -11.95
C GLU A 71 -5.75 19.04 -11.75
N PRO A 72 -5.05 19.40 -12.86
CA PRO A 72 -3.93 20.33 -12.78
C PRO A 72 -4.39 21.65 -12.15
N PHE A 73 -3.71 22.05 -11.09
CA PHE A 73 -4.03 23.23 -10.28
C PHE A 73 -2.75 24.00 -9.92
N ALA A 74 -2.87 25.28 -9.60
CA ALA A 74 -1.75 26.13 -9.22
C ALA A 74 -1.22 25.74 -7.82
N MET A 75 -0.51 24.62 -7.73
CA MET A 75 0.07 24.07 -6.52
C MET A 75 1.50 23.61 -6.77
N THR A 76 2.44 24.44 -6.34
CA THR A 76 3.88 24.14 -6.49
C THR A 76 4.25 22.85 -5.74
N GLY A 77 4.88 21.90 -6.45
CA GLY A 77 5.31 20.60 -5.92
C GLY A 77 4.19 19.56 -5.80
N GLY A 78 2.95 19.89 -6.14
CA GLY A 78 1.84 18.94 -6.16
C GLY A 78 1.91 18.00 -7.37
N VAL A 79 1.53 16.74 -7.18
CA VAL A 79 1.40 15.74 -8.26
C VAL A 79 -0.06 15.36 -8.40
N SER A 80 -0.65 15.66 -9.55
CA SER A 80 -2.03 15.31 -9.90
C SER A 80 -2.11 13.87 -10.41
N LEU A 81 -3.23 13.20 -10.16
CA LEU A 81 -3.52 11.87 -10.72
C LEU A 81 -3.53 11.88 -12.26
N LYS A 82 -3.90 13.01 -12.88
CA LYS A 82 -3.90 13.17 -14.35
C LYS A 82 -2.53 13.37 -14.97
N SER A 83 -1.51 13.72 -14.18
CA SER A 83 -0.18 14.03 -14.71
C SER A 83 0.70 12.79 -14.94
N ILE A 84 0.29 11.62 -14.46
CA ILE A 84 1.08 10.39 -14.51
C ILE A 84 0.16 9.20 -14.83
N ASP A 85 0.54 8.39 -15.81
CA ASP A 85 -0.11 7.13 -16.13
C ASP A 85 0.32 6.05 -15.14
N ILE A 86 -0.61 5.60 -14.28
CA ILE A 86 -0.40 4.64 -13.19
C ILE A 86 -1.59 3.70 -13.01
N ASP A 87 -1.34 2.54 -12.42
CA ASP A 87 -2.37 1.54 -12.11
C ASP A 87 -2.88 1.63 -10.67
N TYR A 88 -2.04 2.11 -9.75
CA TYR A 88 -2.31 2.14 -8.31
C TYR A 88 -1.84 3.44 -7.66
N CYS A 89 -2.49 3.81 -6.54
CA CYS A 89 -2.04 4.89 -5.67
C CYS A 89 -2.13 4.48 -4.20
N ILE A 90 -1.05 4.67 -3.45
CA ILE A 90 -1.06 4.55 -1.99
C ILE A 90 -1.62 5.85 -1.41
N VAL A 91 -2.52 5.74 -0.42
CA VAL A 91 -3.08 6.90 0.29
C VAL A 91 -2.99 6.65 1.79
N GLY A 92 -2.54 7.64 2.53
CA GLY A 92 -2.54 7.64 3.98
C GLY A 92 -1.49 6.72 4.61
N HIS A 93 -0.40 6.41 3.89
CA HIS A 93 0.75 5.70 4.48
C HIS A 93 1.24 6.41 5.75
N SER A 94 1.67 5.62 6.75
CA SER A 94 2.07 6.17 8.07
C SER A 94 3.10 7.28 8.00
N GLU A 95 4.01 7.26 7.03
CA GLU A 95 5.01 8.32 6.84
C GLU A 95 4.40 9.63 6.32
N THR A 96 3.33 9.59 5.56
CA THR A 96 2.61 10.80 5.14
C THR A 96 1.68 11.31 6.23
N ARG A 97 1.11 10.44 7.08
CA ARG A 97 0.24 10.82 8.19
C ARG A 97 1.00 11.43 9.38
N TYR A 98 2.13 10.81 9.80
CA TYR A 98 2.74 11.07 11.10
C TYR A 98 4.13 11.71 11.04
N LYS A 99 4.84 11.61 9.90
CA LYS A 99 6.21 12.11 9.76
C LYS A 99 6.31 13.47 9.05
N THR A 100 5.22 14.01 8.56
CA THR A 100 5.22 15.36 7.99
C THR A 100 5.47 16.39 9.08
N ILE A 101 6.44 17.28 8.87
CA ILE A 101 6.86 18.34 9.81
C ILE A 101 5.71 19.30 10.13
N VAL A 102 4.77 19.43 9.22
CA VAL A 102 3.55 20.23 9.39
C VAL A 102 2.45 19.31 9.87
N LYS A 103 2.15 19.32 11.16
CA LYS A 103 0.92 18.76 11.72
C LYS A 103 -0.26 19.56 11.17
N MET A 104 -0.73 19.21 9.99
CA MET A 104 -1.97 19.76 9.47
C MET A 104 -3.17 19.08 10.16
N VAL A 105 -4.16 19.89 10.42
CA VAL A 105 -5.41 19.56 11.11
C VAL A 105 -6.12 18.42 10.38
N ASP A 106 -6.57 17.42 11.14
CA ASP A 106 -7.40 16.28 10.71
C ASP A 106 -6.93 15.53 9.45
N ASP A 107 -5.87 14.76 9.62
CA ASP A 107 -5.32 13.87 8.58
C ASP A 107 -6.34 12.91 7.97
N ASN A 108 -7.39 12.53 8.73
CA ASN A 108 -8.38 11.58 8.25
C ASN A 108 -9.32 12.17 7.20
N GLY A 109 -9.78 13.41 7.39
CA GLY A 109 -10.60 14.11 6.39
C GLY A 109 -9.86 14.27 5.07
N LEU A 110 -8.60 14.70 5.13
CA LEU A 110 -7.73 14.85 3.96
C LEU A 110 -7.48 13.51 3.26
N MET A 111 -7.22 12.45 4.03
CA MET A 111 -7.02 11.11 3.47
C MET A 111 -8.30 10.58 2.84
N GLY A 112 -9.47 10.91 3.41
CA GLY A 112 -10.78 10.58 2.84
C GLY A 112 -10.97 11.22 1.47
N VAL A 113 -10.66 12.51 1.31
CA VAL A 113 -10.71 13.20 0.02
C VAL A 113 -9.77 12.55 -0.99
N LYS A 114 -8.52 12.27 -0.60
CA LYS A 114 -7.55 11.62 -1.50
C LYS A 114 -8.02 10.25 -1.98
N ILE A 115 -8.47 9.37 -1.09
CA ILE A 115 -8.89 8.02 -1.48
C ILE A 115 -10.16 8.05 -2.34
N ASN A 116 -11.11 8.91 -2.02
CA ASN A 116 -12.30 9.09 -2.85
C ASN A 116 -11.93 9.56 -4.26
N ASN A 117 -11.02 10.52 -4.38
CA ASN A 117 -10.55 11.00 -5.68
C ASN A 117 -9.85 9.90 -6.49
N VAL A 118 -9.02 9.07 -5.83
CA VAL A 118 -8.35 7.94 -6.50
C VAL A 118 -9.38 6.95 -7.05
N LEU A 119 -10.37 6.58 -6.25
CA LEU A 119 -11.39 5.60 -6.65
C LEU A 119 -12.36 6.14 -7.70
N ALA A 120 -12.76 7.41 -7.58
CA ALA A 120 -13.66 8.06 -8.53
C ALA A 120 -12.99 8.41 -9.87
N PHE A 121 -11.64 8.50 -9.89
CA PHE A 121 -10.89 8.84 -11.11
C PHE A 121 -11.09 7.81 -12.24
N GLY A 122 -11.37 6.55 -11.88
CA GLY A 122 -11.53 5.45 -12.82
C GLY A 122 -10.19 4.96 -13.42
N GLY A 123 -10.00 3.64 -13.40
CA GLY A 123 -8.77 3.01 -13.91
C GLY A 123 -7.60 2.97 -12.92
N ILE A 124 -7.61 3.75 -11.84
CA ILE A 124 -6.59 3.69 -10.78
C ILE A 124 -7.18 3.00 -9.56
N LYS A 125 -6.44 2.05 -8.97
CA LYS A 125 -6.82 1.36 -7.73
C LYS A 125 -6.14 2.01 -6.53
N GLY A 126 -6.88 2.12 -5.41
CA GLY A 126 -6.39 2.69 -4.16
C GLY A 126 -5.88 1.65 -3.18
N ILE A 127 -4.70 1.88 -2.58
CA ILE A 127 -4.27 1.19 -1.36
C ILE A 127 -4.35 2.19 -0.23
N PHE A 128 -5.37 2.03 0.63
CA PHE A 128 -5.59 2.91 1.77
C PHE A 128 -4.95 2.33 3.02
N CYS A 129 -3.97 3.05 3.57
CA CYS A 129 -3.23 2.63 4.75
C CYS A 129 -3.94 3.06 6.03
N VAL A 130 -4.09 2.12 6.96
CA VAL A 130 -4.64 2.33 8.30
C VAL A 130 -3.76 1.66 9.34
N GLY A 131 -3.69 2.24 10.53
CA GLY A 131 -2.95 1.65 11.63
C GLY A 131 -2.65 2.65 12.74
N GLU A 132 -2.31 2.12 13.91
CA GLU A 132 -2.06 2.83 15.14
C GLU A 132 -0.59 3.06 15.40
N THR A 133 -0.29 4.14 16.12
CA THR A 133 1.04 4.42 16.69
C THR A 133 1.31 3.56 17.92
N GLU A 134 2.58 3.45 18.34
CA GLU A 134 2.96 2.73 19.57
C GLU A 134 2.24 3.26 20.80
N LYS A 135 2.10 4.58 20.91
CA LYS A 135 1.39 5.21 22.04
C LYS A 135 -0.10 4.82 22.08
N GLU A 136 -0.73 4.69 20.94
CA GLU A 136 -2.14 4.26 20.83
C GLU A 136 -2.26 2.76 21.14
N MET A 137 -1.36 1.94 20.61
CA MET A 137 -1.31 0.49 20.88
C MET A 137 -1.14 0.21 22.38
N LEU A 138 -0.18 0.86 23.05
CA LEU A 138 0.06 0.71 24.49
C LEU A 138 -1.14 1.13 25.37
N LYS A 139 -2.02 1.99 24.84
CA LYS A 139 -3.27 2.40 25.49
C LYS A 139 -4.47 1.51 25.15
N GLY A 140 -4.28 0.47 24.34
CA GLY A 140 -5.36 -0.42 23.89
C GLY A 140 -6.32 0.23 22.88
N LEU A 141 -5.91 1.31 22.20
CA LEU A 141 -6.76 2.12 21.31
C LEU A 141 -6.70 1.68 19.83
N THR A 142 -6.07 0.54 19.52
CA THR A 142 -5.89 0.07 18.13
C THR A 142 -7.21 0.06 17.36
N ARG A 143 -8.27 -0.52 17.92
CA ARG A 143 -9.58 -0.59 17.25
C ARG A 143 -10.22 0.78 17.05
N ASP A 144 -10.14 1.67 18.05
CA ASP A 144 -10.70 3.03 17.96
C ASP A 144 -10.00 3.86 16.88
N VAL A 145 -8.67 3.73 16.77
CA VAL A 145 -7.87 4.41 15.74
C VAL A 145 -8.27 3.92 14.35
N ILE A 146 -8.30 2.61 14.15
CA ILE A 146 -8.66 2.00 12.87
C ILE A 146 -10.10 2.35 12.49
N GLU A 147 -11.04 2.25 13.43
CA GLU A 147 -12.43 2.67 13.21
C GLU A 147 -12.52 4.11 12.71
N ARG A 148 -11.84 5.03 13.39
CA ARG A 148 -11.79 6.45 13.00
C ARG A 148 -11.21 6.65 11.60
N GLN A 149 -10.15 5.90 11.26
CA GLN A 149 -9.51 5.99 9.94
C GLN A 149 -10.40 5.39 8.84
N LEU A 150 -11.12 4.29 9.10
CA LEU A 150 -12.01 3.66 8.12
C LEU A 150 -13.31 4.44 7.86
N ARG A 151 -13.76 5.27 8.80
CA ARG A 151 -15.01 6.07 8.64
C ARG A 151 -15.01 6.96 7.40
N VAL A 152 -13.86 7.33 6.88
CA VAL A 152 -13.74 8.14 5.64
C VAL A 152 -14.16 7.38 4.37
N LEU A 153 -14.34 6.06 4.48
CA LEU A 153 -14.75 5.18 3.37
C LEU A 153 -16.29 5.08 3.20
N GLY A 154 -17.04 5.94 3.88
CA GLY A 154 -18.51 6.03 3.73
C GLY A 154 -18.94 6.86 2.52
N GLY A 155 -20.25 6.87 2.24
CA GLY A 155 -20.83 7.70 1.18
C GLY A 155 -20.39 7.29 -0.23
N GLU A 156 -19.87 8.22 -1.02
CA GLU A 156 -19.50 8.03 -2.43
C GLU A 156 -18.41 6.96 -2.63
N THR A 157 -17.48 6.81 -1.68
CA THR A 157 -16.44 5.77 -1.73
C THR A 157 -17.01 4.38 -1.95
N ARG A 158 -18.21 4.13 -1.40
CA ARG A 158 -18.88 2.84 -1.45
C ARG A 158 -19.17 2.36 -2.87
N GLU A 159 -19.47 3.28 -3.77
CA GLU A 159 -19.81 2.98 -5.17
C GLU A 159 -18.60 2.46 -5.95
N TYR A 160 -17.40 2.92 -5.59
CA TYR A 160 -16.15 2.63 -6.29
C TYR A 160 -15.26 1.61 -5.58
N ALA A 161 -15.61 1.21 -4.35
CA ALA A 161 -14.74 0.39 -3.51
C ALA A 161 -14.55 -1.05 -4.03
N ASP A 162 -15.57 -1.62 -4.68
CA ASP A 162 -15.50 -3.00 -5.17
C ASP A 162 -14.36 -3.17 -6.18
N LYS A 163 -13.43 -4.09 -5.86
CA LYS A 163 -12.24 -4.44 -6.67
C LYS A 163 -11.22 -3.31 -6.89
N ASN A 164 -11.53 -2.07 -6.48
CA ASN A 164 -10.64 -0.92 -6.67
C ASN A 164 -9.98 -0.45 -5.37
N LEU A 165 -10.51 -0.85 -4.23
CA LEU A 165 -9.96 -0.51 -2.91
C LEU A 165 -9.24 -1.72 -2.29
N THR A 166 -8.08 -1.45 -1.73
CA THR A 166 -7.33 -2.34 -0.85
C THR A 166 -7.06 -1.62 0.46
N ILE A 167 -7.20 -2.30 1.59
CA ILE A 167 -6.79 -1.76 2.89
C ILE A 167 -5.46 -2.37 3.30
N ALA A 168 -4.47 -1.55 3.60
CA ALA A 168 -3.20 -1.98 4.16
C ALA A 168 -3.16 -1.66 5.67
N TYR A 169 -3.13 -2.69 6.51
CA TYR A 169 -2.93 -2.53 7.94
C TYR A 169 -1.45 -2.33 8.24
N GLU A 170 -1.11 -1.16 8.76
CA GLU A 170 0.23 -0.75 9.14
C GLU A 170 0.30 -0.55 10.67
N PRO A 171 0.72 -1.55 11.49
CA PRO A 171 1.11 -1.28 12.87
C PRO A 171 2.34 -0.37 12.84
N VAL A 172 2.14 0.96 13.00
CA VAL A 172 3.19 1.99 12.77
C VAL A 172 4.44 1.73 13.60
N TRP A 173 4.26 1.20 14.80
CA TRP A 173 5.32 0.82 15.72
C TRP A 173 6.18 -0.36 15.26
N SER A 174 5.67 -1.13 14.30
CA SER A 174 6.37 -2.27 13.69
C SER A 174 7.24 -1.86 12.49
N ILE A 175 6.90 -0.75 11.81
CA ILE A 175 7.54 -0.37 10.54
C ILE A 175 9.01 0.00 10.73
N GLY A 176 9.91 -0.78 10.12
CA GLY A 176 11.35 -0.50 10.12
C GLY A 176 12.04 -0.73 11.47
N THR A 177 11.34 -1.25 12.48
CA THR A 177 11.90 -1.48 13.83
C THR A 177 12.38 -2.92 14.03
N GLY A 178 12.01 -3.84 13.15
CA GLY A 178 12.22 -5.28 13.32
C GLY A 178 11.24 -5.95 14.31
N ARG A 179 10.43 -5.18 15.02
CA ARG A 179 9.34 -5.70 15.86
C ARG A 179 8.17 -6.10 14.98
N VAL A 180 7.64 -7.29 15.19
CA VAL A 180 6.49 -7.82 14.42
C VAL A 180 5.43 -8.26 15.43
N PRO A 181 4.17 -7.84 15.27
CA PRO A 181 3.07 -8.43 16.04
C PRO A 181 3.01 -9.94 15.81
N THR A 182 2.46 -10.67 16.75
CA THR A 182 2.19 -12.11 16.56
C THR A 182 1.15 -12.31 15.45
N ASN A 183 1.14 -13.48 14.81
CA ASN A 183 0.13 -13.82 13.79
C ASN A 183 -1.30 -13.67 14.34
N ASN A 184 -1.51 -14.02 15.61
CA ASN A 184 -2.81 -13.87 16.24
C ASN A 184 -3.23 -12.39 16.39
N GLU A 185 -2.33 -11.51 16.81
CA GLU A 185 -2.61 -10.08 16.91
C GLU A 185 -2.94 -9.48 15.53
N ILE A 186 -2.17 -9.83 14.50
CA ILE A 186 -2.43 -9.40 13.11
C ILE A 186 -3.81 -9.91 12.67
N ALA A 187 -4.12 -11.19 12.87
CA ALA A 187 -5.39 -11.79 12.48
C ALA A 187 -6.58 -11.14 13.18
N GLN A 188 -6.48 -10.82 14.48
CA GLN A 188 -7.52 -10.12 15.23
C GLN A 188 -7.82 -8.74 14.67
N VAL A 189 -6.77 -7.98 14.32
CA VAL A 189 -6.95 -6.63 13.74
C VAL A 189 -7.51 -6.72 12.34
N LEU A 190 -7.02 -7.62 11.49
CA LEU A 190 -7.55 -7.83 10.14
C LEU A 190 -9.01 -8.30 10.16
N SER A 191 -9.38 -9.17 11.10
CA SER A 191 -10.78 -9.57 11.30
C SER A 191 -11.68 -8.40 11.66
N PHE A 192 -11.23 -7.53 12.57
CA PHE A 192 -11.93 -6.30 12.90
C PHE A 192 -12.08 -5.36 11.70
N ILE A 193 -11.01 -5.16 10.92
CA ILE A 193 -11.06 -4.37 9.69
C ILE A 193 -12.08 -4.96 8.71
N ARG A 194 -12.07 -6.29 8.50
CA ARG A 194 -13.03 -6.97 7.62
C ARG A 194 -14.47 -6.76 8.05
N GLU A 195 -14.75 -6.89 9.35
CA GLU A 195 -16.07 -6.62 9.91
C GLU A 195 -16.54 -5.18 9.63
N ARG A 196 -15.65 -4.20 9.86
CA ARG A 196 -15.98 -2.78 9.61
C ARG A 196 -16.23 -2.49 8.13
N LEU A 197 -15.41 -3.06 7.24
CA LEU A 197 -15.59 -2.92 5.80
C LEU A 197 -16.88 -3.53 5.29
N ASN A 198 -17.31 -4.67 5.82
CA ASN A 198 -18.61 -5.28 5.49
C ASN A 198 -19.78 -4.37 5.84
N ASN A 199 -19.66 -3.58 6.91
CA ASN A 199 -20.67 -2.60 7.31
C ASN A 199 -20.61 -1.30 6.48
N LEU A 200 -19.40 -0.81 6.17
CA LEU A 200 -19.19 0.44 5.42
C LEU A 200 -19.45 0.28 3.93
N CYS A 201 -19.02 -0.84 3.34
CA CYS A 201 -19.11 -1.15 1.92
C CYS A 201 -19.69 -2.55 1.70
N PRO A 202 -20.99 -2.79 2.00
CA PRO A 202 -21.60 -4.11 1.90
C PRO A 202 -21.49 -4.69 0.49
N GLY A 203 -21.04 -5.95 0.41
CA GLY A 203 -20.89 -6.67 -0.86
C GLY A 203 -19.63 -6.35 -1.65
N ALA A 204 -18.83 -5.35 -1.25
CA ALA A 204 -17.58 -5.04 -1.91
C ALA A 204 -16.47 -6.06 -1.56
N ASN A 205 -15.73 -6.52 -2.56
CA ASN A 205 -14.58 -7.42 -2.39
C ASN A 205 -13.29 -6.59 -2.19
N ILE A 206 -13.06 -6.13 -0.97
CA ILE A 206 -11.91 -5.30 -0.60
C ILE A 206 -10.78 -6.20 -0.11
N LYS A 207 -9.61 -6.13 -0.74
CA LYS A 207 -8.42 -6.87 -0.31
C LYS A 207 -7.84 -6.30 0.99
N LEU A 208 -7.27 -7.19 1.82
CA LEU A 208 -6.55 -6.82 3.04
C LEU A 208 -5.06 -7.12 2.88
N PHE A 209 -4.23 -6.10 3.01
CA PHE A 209 -2.78 -6.23 3.02
C PHE A 209 -2.22 -6.03 4.43
N TYR A 210 -1.11 -6.69 4.70
CA TYR A 210 -0.29 -6.39 5.86
C TYR A 210 0.90 -5.52 5.45
N GLY A 211 1.09 -4.38 6.13
CA GLY A 211 2.10 -3.36 5.83
C GLY A 211 3.08 -3.09 6.97
N GLY A 212 3.23 -4.00 7.94
CA GLY A 212 4.26 -3.91 8.96
C GLY A 212 5.65 -4.34 8.45
N SER A 213 6.54 -4.75 9.35
CA SER A 213 7.85 -5.29 8.97
C SER A 213 7.71 -6.63 8.26
N VAL A 214 7.95 -6.62 6.95
CA VAL A 214 7.98 -7.83 6.09
C VAL A 214 9.35 -7.96 5.44
N ASN A 215 9.93 -9.16 5.50
CA ASN A 215 11.21 -9.49 4.89
C ASN A 215 11.27 -10.99 4.55
N GLU A 216 12.36 -11.42 3.92
CA GLU A 216 12.60 -12.80 3.51
C GLU A 216 12.60 -13.82 4.66
N ASN A 217 12.83 -13.39 5.92
CA ASN A 217 12.90 -14.29 7.06
C ASN A 217 11.55 -14.53 7.74
N ASN A 218 10.56 -13.65 7.52
CA ASN A 218 9.26 -13.75 8.21
C ASN A 218 8.07 -13.93 7.28
N ILE A 219 8.23 -13.78 5.97
CA ILE A 219 7.13 -13.84 5.01
C ILE A 219 6.37 -15.17 5.07
N GLU A 220 7.05 -16.31 5.17
CA GLU A 220 6.41 -17.63 5.23
C GLU A 220 5.47 -17.75 6.44
N LYS A 221 5.90 -17.26 7.60
CA LYS A 221 5.06 -17.24 8.79
C LYS A 221 3.85 -16.32 8.66
N LEU A 222 4.01 -15.17 7.98
CA LEU A 222 2.91 -14.24 7.73
C LEU A 222 1.89 -14.79 6.72
N LEU A 223 2.33 -15.63 5.78
CA LEU A 223 1.45 -16.33 4.82
C LEU A 223 0.49 -17.34 5.47
N GLU A 224 0.75 -17.76 6.71
CA GLU A 224 -0.17 -18.61 7.49
C GLU A 224 -1.46 -17.88 7.90
N ILE A 225 -1.52 -16.55 7.76
CA ILE A 225 -2.69 -15.75 8.12
C ILE A 225 -3.64 -15.68 6.92
N ASP A 226 -4.70 -16.45 6.93
CA ASP A 226 -5.68 -16.57 5.82
C ASP A 226 -6.31 -15.24 5.39
N LEU A 227 -6.43 -14.28 6.30
CA LEU A 227 -7.02 -12.97 6.03
C LEU A 227 -6.13 -12.06 5.18
N ILE A 228 -4.84 -12.38 5.01
CA ILE A 228 -3.92 -11.57 4.21
C ILE A 228 -4.10 -11.89 2.72
N ASP A 229 -4.46 -10.88 1.93
CA ASP A 229 -4.54 -10.94 0.47
C ASP A 229 -3.26 -10.45 -0.21
N GLY A 230 -2.36 -9.83 0.55
CA GLY A 230 -1.12 -9.28 0.04
C GLY A 230 -0.30 -8.54 1.09
N PHE A 231 0.82 -8.01 0.66
CA PHE A 231 1.77 -7.29 1.52
C PHE A 231 2.15 -5.95 0.92
N LEU A 232 2.19 -4.91 1.76
CA LEU A 232 2.78 -3.61 1.42
C LEU A 232 4.19 -3.57 2.03
N ILE A 233 5.22 -3.76 1.21
CA ILE A 233 6.59 -3.98 1.65
C ILE A 233 7.44 -2.74 1.39
N GLY A 234 8.06 -2.18 2.43
CA GLY A 234 8.96 -1.03 2.34
C GLY A 234 10.40 -1.44 2.01
N GLY A 235 11.34 -1.16 2.93
CA GLY A 235 12.79 -1.26 2.69
C GLY A 235 13.31 -2.60 2.12
N ALA A 236 12.70 -3.74 2.49
CA ALA A 236 13.07 -5.04 1.93
C ALA A 236 12.77 -5.13 0.42
N SER A 237 11.69 -4.46 -0.07
CA SER A 237 11.35 -4.45 -1.48
C SER A 237 12.24 -3.54 -2.34
N ALA A 238 12.97 -2.62 -1.75
CA ALA A 238 13.93 -1.76 -2.44
C ALA A 238 15.33 -2.40 -2.57
N LYS A 239 15.54 -3.56 -1.95
CA LYS A 239 16.77 -4.38 -2.06
C LYS A 239 16.48 -5.55 -2.97
N PHE A 240 17.10 -5.58 -4.15
CA PHE A 240 16.77 -6.55 -5.19
C PHE A 240 16.81 -8.01 -4.70
N ASP A 241 17.89 -8.41 -4.04
CA ASP A 241 18.08 -9.79 -3.58
C ASP A 241 17.04 -10.18 -2.51
N SER A 242 16.77 -9.30 -1.54
CA SER A 242 15.73 -9.50 -0.53
C SER A 242 14.36 -9.61 -1.19
N PHE A 243 14.04 -8.75 -2.16
CA PHE A 243 12.79 -8.76 -2.89
C PHE A 243 12.56 -10.08 -3.63
N ILE A 244 13.58 -10.56 -4.36
CA ILE A 244 13.52 -11.85 -5.06
C ILE A 244 13.37 -13.02 -4.08
N GLN A 245 14.05 -13.01 -2.94
CA GLN A 245 13.89 -14.05 -1.92
C GLN A 245 12.47 -14.06 -1.33
N ILE A 246 11.87 -12.89 -1.09
CA ILE A 246 10.47 -12.78 -0.67
C ILE A 246 9.55 -13.42 -1.72
N ILE A 247 9.70 -13.05 -3.00
CA ILE A 247 8.85 -13.58 -4.08
C ILE A 247 8.95 -15.09 -4.22
N LYS A 248 10.15 -15.67 -4.11
CA LYS A 248 10.37 -17.12 -4.18
C LYS A 248 9.63 -17.90 -3.10
N LYS A 249 9.33 -17.28 -1.96
CA LYS A 249 8.61 -17.89 -0.83
C LYS A 249 7.09 -17.77 -0.93
N ILE A 250 6.60 -17.03 -1.90
CA ILE A 250 5.16 -16.88 -2.17
C ILE A 250 4.79 -17.81 -3.32
N ASN A 251 3.98 -18.80 -3.02
CA ASN A 251 3.46 -19.79 -3.97
C ASN A 251 2.25 -19.25 -4.74
#